data_d53b33d4c51f65231ea86ba0ba889718
#
_entry.id   d53b33d4c51f65231ea86ba0ba889718
#
_cell.length_a   1.000
_cell.length_b   1.000
_cell.length_c   1.000
_cell.angle_alpha   90.00
_cell.angle_beta   90.00
_cell.angle_gamma   90.00
#
_symmetry.space_group_name_H-M   'P 1'
#
loop_
_entity.id
_entity.type
_entity.pdbx_description
1 polymer ?
#
loop_
_entity_poly.entity_id
_entity_poly.type
_entity_poly.pdbx_seq_one_letter_code
_entity_poly.pdbx_strand_id
1 'polypeptide(L)'
;KVPFRAPGDEDATWVDLYNRLYRERLLFLAQDINHEIANQLMGLMVYLSAEDANKDIFSFINCPGGSVIPGVGLFDMMQAIVPDVNTICMGVAASMGSFILIGGEMPKRIALPHARVMIHQPASSYYDGSAADFHNESKHVTLLREYITECYIERTGQPEEVIQRDLNRDVFMSATEAQAYGIVDVVAEG
;
A
#
# COMPACT_ATOMS: atom_id res chain seq x y z
N LYS A 1 -24.66 -6.53 -1.40
CA LYS A 1 -25.45 -5.44 -0.79
C LYS A 1 -25.68 -5.76 0.68
N VAL A 2 -25.71 -4.71 1.51
CA VAL A 2 -25.96 -4.80 2.96
C VAL A 2 -27.10 -3.86 3.35
N PRO A 3 -27.88 -4.19 4.38
CA PRO A 3 -28.91 -3.27 4.86
C PRO A 3 -28.23 -2.09 5.56
N PHE A 4 -28.67 -0.90 5.23
CA PHE A 4 -28.21 0.33 5.88
C PHE A 4 -29.42 1.19 6.25
N ARG A 5 -29.42 1.68 7.46
CA ARG A 5 -30.44 2.61 7.98
C ARG A 5 -29.75 3.93 8.34
N ALA A 6 -30.11 5.00 7.66
CA ALA A 6 -29.60 6.31 8.01
C ALA A 6 -30.27 6.83 9.29
N PRO A 7 -29.60 7.70 10.06
CA PRO A 7 -30.22 8.34 11.23
C PRO A 7 -31.50 9.11 10.81
N GLY A 8 -32.65 8.73 11.36
CA GLY A 8 -33.96 9.31 11.05
C GLY A 8 -34.82 8.52 10.05
N ASP A 9 -34.27 7.50 9.39
CA ASP A 9 -35.07 6.65 8.50
C ASP A 9 -35.84 5.59 9.29
N GLU A 10 -37.10 5.32 8.88
CA GLU A 10 -37.93 4.24 9.48
C GLU A 10 -37.48 2.86 8.98
N ASP A 11 -37.10 2.76 7.71
CA ASP A 11 -36.70 1.50 7.05
C ASP A 11 -35.24 1.47 6.61
N ALA A 12 -34.66 0.26 6.57
CA ALA A 12 -33.32 0.04 6.03
C ALA A 12 -33.35 -0.03 4.49
N THR A 13 -32.42 0.64 3.84
CA THR A 13 -32.20 0.54 2.38
C THR A 13 -31.04 -0.41 2.09
N TRP A 14 -31.08 -1.07 0.92
CA TRP A 14 -30.00 -1.96 0.48
C TRP A 14 -28.95 -1.18 -0.29
N VAL A 15 -27.75 -1.04 0.30
CA VAL A 15 -26.61 -0.34 -0.29
C VAL A 15 -25.51 -1.31 -0.72
N ASP A 16 -24.63 -0.86 -1.62
CA ASP A 16 -23.42 -1.64 -1.95
C ASP A 16 -22.49 -1.72 -0.75
N LEU A 17 -21.88 -2.91 -0.55
CA LEU A 17 -20.99 -3.16 0.58
C LEU A 17 -19.79 -2.21 0.59
N TYR A 18 -19.08 -2.10 -0.54
CA TYR A 18 -17.89 -1.26 -0.61
C TYR A 18 -18.22 0.21 -0.41
N ASN A 19 -19.31 0.70 -1.01
CA ASN A 19 -19.77 2.07 -0.78
C ASN A 19 -20.08 2.33 0.69
N ARG A 20 -20.62 1.33 1.41
CA ARG A 20 -20.86 1.46 2.84
C ARG A 20 -19.56 1.49 3.64
N LEU A 21 -18.58 0.63 3.30
CA LEU A 21 -17.27 0.59 3.94
C LEU A 21 -16.47 1.87 3.68
N TYR A 22 -16.49 2.41 2.47
CA TYR A 22 -15.83 3.67 2.13
C TYR A 22 -16.33 4.86 2.95
N ARG A 23 -17.62 4.90 3.27
CA ARG A 23 -18.18 5.91 4.18
C ARG A 23 -17.64 5.79 5.61
N GLU A 24 -17.22 4.60 6.02
CA GLU A 24 -16.51 4.39 7.30
C GLU A 24 -14.99 4.57 7.16
N ARG A 25 -14.53 5.10 6.02
CA ARG A 25 -13.12 5.35 5.70
C ARG A 25 -12.27 4.07 5.64
N LEU A 26 -12.89 2.92 5.34
CA LEU A 26 -12.25 1.62 5.19
C LEU A 26 -12.02 1.35 3.71
N LEU A 27 -10.75 1.37 3.27
CA LEU A 27 -10.32 1.12 1.91
C LEU A 27 -9.71 -0.29 1.80
N PHE A 28 -9.80 -0.90 0.63
CA PHE A 28 -9.28 -2.25 0.40
C PHE A 28 -8.40 -2.31 -0.85
N LEU A 29 -7.14 -2.66 -0.65
CA LEU A 29 -6.22 -3.07 -1.70
C LEU A 29 -6.10 -4.59 -1.64
N ALA A 30 -7.05 -5.30 -2.26
CA ALA A 30 -7.16 -6.76 -2.19
C ALA A 30 -6.99 -7.44 -3.56
N GLN A 31 -6.13 -6.89 -4.40
CA GLN A 31 -5.80 -7.37 -5.74
C GLN A 31 -4.45 -6.82 -6.19
N ASP A 32 -4.00 -7.20 -7.40
CA ASP A 32 -2.81 -6.63 -8.03
C ASP A 32 -2.98 -5.14 -8.29
N ILE A 33 -1.90 -4.38 -8.08
CA ILE A 33 -1.87 -2.94 -8.32
C ILE A 33 -1.79 -2.70 -9.83
N ASN A 34 -2.80 -2.02 -10.35
CA ASN A 34 -2.85 -1.48 -11.70
C ASN A 34 -3.37 -0.04 -11.66
N HIS A 35 -3.43 0.63 -12.82
CA HIS A 35 -3.89 2.01 -12.91
C HIS A 35 -5.33 2.21 -12.42
N GLU A 36 -6.20 1.22 -12.63
CA GLU A 36 -7.62 1.33 -12.27
C GLU A 36 -7.78 1.38 -10.76
N ILE A 37 -7.28 0.36 -10.03
CA ILE A 37 -7.42 0.31 -8.56
C ILE A 37 -6.65 1.45 -7.88
N ALA A 38 -5.45 1.80 -8.36
CA ALA A 38 -4.69 2.91 -7.81
C ALA A 38 -5.44 4.23 -7.95
N ASN A 39 -5.99 4.53 -9.12
CA ASN A 39 -6.78 5.75 -9.36
C ASN A 39 -8.06 5.79 -8.51
N GLN A 40 -8.74 4.65 -8.33
CA GLN A 40 -9.92 4.56 -7.46
C GLN A 40 -9.56 4.86 -6.00
N LEU A 41 -8.50 4.25 -5.48
CA LEU A 41 -8.06 4.46 -4.09
C LEU A 41 -7.57 5.90 -3.88
N MET A 42 -6.77 6.44 -4.79
CA MET A 42 -6.34 7.85 -4.72
C MET A 42 -7.54 8.81 -4.74
N GLY A 43 -8.51 8.59 -5.64
CA GLY A 43 -9.74 9.38 -5.70
C GLY A 43 -10.55 9.33 -4.40
N LEU A 44 -10.68 8.14 -3.79
CA LEU A 44 -11.33 7.96 -2.49
C LEU A 44 -10.56 8.66 -1.37
N MET A 45 -9.23 8.59 -1.34
CA MET A 45 -8.40 9.26 -0.33
C MET A 45 -8.57 10.78 -0.41
N VAL A 46 -8.54 11.35 -1.62
CA VAL A 46 -8.78 12.79 -1.82
C VAL A 46 -10.20 13.18 -1.37
N TYR A 47 -11.21 12.41 -1.75
CA TYR A 47 -12.60 12.68 -1.34
C TYR A 47 -12.76 12.64 0.19
N LEU A 48 -12.24 11.59 0.84
CA LEU A 48 -12.33 11.43 2.29
C LEU A 48 -11.53 12.49 3.04
N SER A 49 -10.39 12.92 2.51
CA SER A 49 -9.60 14.03 3.04
C SER A 49 -10.36 15.35 2.97
N ALA A 50 -11.06 15.60 1.88
CA ALA A 50 -11.88 16.80 1.70
C ALA A 50 -13.16 16.79 2.58
N GLU A 51 -13.71 15.61 2.86
CA GLU A 51 -14.90 15.45 3.71
C GLU A 51 -14.59 15.74 5.18
N ASP A 52 -13.54 15.15 5.72
CA ASP A 52 -13.06 15.37 7.10
C ASP A 52 -11.57 15.09 7.21
N ALA A 53 -10.78 16.13 7.30
CA ALA A 53 -9.33 16.06 7.39
C ALA A 53 -8.79 15.53 8.74
N ASN A 54 -9.65 15.46 9.78
CA ASN A 54 -9.23 15.06 11.13
C ASN A 54 -9.49 13.58 11.43
N LYS A 55 -10.12 12.86 10.52
CA LYS A 55 -10.40 11.43 10.69
C LYS A 55 -9.47 10.58 9.88
N ASP A 56 -8.86 9.61 10.51
CA ASP A 56 -7.98 8.62 9.89
C ASP A 56 -8.67 7.84 8.77
N ILE A 57 -7.86 7.36 7.83
CA ILE A 57 -8.24 6.43 6.78
C ILE A 57 -7.59 5.08 7.10
N PHE A 58 -8.32 3.99 6.90
CA PHE A 58 -7.84 2.63 7.14
C PHE A 58 -7.73 1.88 5.81
N SER A 59 -6.52 1.48 5.42
CA SER A 59 -6.24 0.75 4.19
C SER A 59 -5.89 -0.71 4.50
N PHE A 60 -6.80 -1.61 4.17
CA PHE A 60 -6.61 -3.06 4.30
C PHE A 60 -5.90 -3.61 3.08
N ILE A 61 -4.77 -4.29 3.29
CA ILE A 61 -3.87 -4.75 2.23
C ILE A 61 -3.81 -6.27 2.21
N ASN A 62 -4.23 -6.85 1.08
CA ASN A 62 -4.00 -8.24 0.70
C ASN A 62 -3.59 -8.27 -0.77
N CYS A 63 -2.35 -7.91 -1.05
CA CYS A 63 -1.87 -7.54 -2.37
C CYS A 63 -0.56 -8.27 -2.70
N PRO A 64 -0.48 -9.03 -3.79
CA PRO A 64 0.76 -9.70 -4.23
C PRO A 64 1.75 -8.76 -4.90
N GLY A 65 1.39 -7.51 -5.16
CA GLY A 65 2.20 -6.52 -5.85
C GLY A 65 1.50 -5.94 -7.07
N GLY A 66 2.27 -5.63 -8.10
CA GLY A 66 1.75 -5.12 -9.37
C GLY A 66 2.60 -4.00 -9.96
N SER A 67 1.99 -3.13 -10.75
CA SER A 67 2.69 -2.09 -11.49
C SER A 67 3.31 -1.03 -10.57
N VAL A 68 4.57 -0.69 -10.84
CA VAL A 68 5.37 0.21 -9.98
C VAL A 68 4.82 1.64 -10.03
N ILE A 69 4.58 2.20 -11.22
CA ILE A 69 4.16 3.60 -11.37
C ILE A 69 2.85 3.90 -10.64
N PRO A 70 1.75 3.12 -10.83
CA PRO A 70 0.53 3.34 -10.05
C PRO A 70 0.73 3.12 -8.54
N GLY A 71 1.63 2.18 -8.15
CA GLY A 71 1.97 1.96 -6.75
C GLY A 71 2.67 3.16 -6.12
N VAL A 72 3.66 3.74 -6.79
CA VAL A 72 4.34 4.97 -6.33
C VAL A 72 3.33 6.12 -6.23
N GLY A 73 2.47 6.31 -7.23
CA GLY A 73 1.43 7.35 -7.18
C GLY A 73 0.48 7.19 -5.98
N LEU A 74 0.10 5.94 -5.65
CA LEU A 74 -0.73 5.67 -4.47
C LEU A 74 0.03 5.96 -3.16
N PHE A 75 1.30 5.57 -3.08
CA PHE A 75 2.16 5.90 -1.93
C PHE A 75 2.28 7.41 -1.74
N ASP A 76 2.59 8.15 -2.81
CA ASP A 76 2.70 9.61 -2.75
C ASP A 76 1.38 10.27 -2.32
N MET A 77 0.24 9.74 -2.79
CA MET A 77 -1.07 10.23 -2.37
C MET A 77 -1.29 10.03 -0.86
N MET A 78 -0.87 8.88 -0.30
CA MET A 78 -0.96 8.63 1.14
C MET A 78 -0.14 9.64 1.95
N GLN A 79 0.98 10.13 1.41
CA GLN A 79 1.79 11.17 2.06
C GLN A 79 1.24 12.58 1.86
N ALA A 80 0.51 12.83 0.77
CA ALA A 80 0.04 14.16 0.39
C ALA A 80 -1.27 14.59 1.07
N ILE A 81 -2.11 13.64 1.46
CA ILE A 81 -3.39 13.93 2.14
C ILE A 81 -3.17 14.29 3.61
N VAL A 82 -4.11 15.06 4.18
CA VAL A 82 -4.03 15.50 5.58
C VAL A 82 -4.33 14.38 6.59
N PRO A 83 -5.36 13.52 6.38
CA PRO A 83 -5.65 12.43 7.31
C PRO A 83 -4.54 11.39 7.34
N ASP A 84 -4.23 10.88 8.52
CA ASP A 84 -3.33 9.74 8.67
C ASP A 84 -3.91 8.49 8.00
N VAL A 85 -3.07 7.77 7.28
CA VAL A 85 -3.43 6.50 6.67
C VAL A 85 -2.89 5.36 7.51
N ASN A 86 -3.79 4.61 8.14
CA ASN A 86 -3.47 3.36 8.83
C ASN A 86 -3.40 2.23 7.80
N THR A 87 -2.31 1.51 7.73
CA THR A 87 -2.18 0.36 6.83
C THR A 87 -2.25 -0.95 7.61
N ILE A 88 -3.09 -1.87 7.15
CA ILE A 88 -3.33 -3.16 7.80
C ILE A 88 -3.08 -4.30 6.83
N CYS A 89 -2.00 -5.04 7.03
CA CYS A 89 -1.72 -6.24 6.24
C CYS A 89 -2.61 -7.40 6.70
N MET A 90 -3.49 -7.85 5.80
CA MET A 90 -4.34 -9.03 6.00
C MET A 90 -4.07 -10.06 4.89
N GLY A 91 -3.45 -11.19 5.23
CA GLY A 91 -3.05 -12.20 4.25
C GLY A 91 -1.64 -11.94 3.73
N VAL A 92 -1.48 -11.25 2.60
CA VAL A 92 -0.16 -10.97 2.01
C VAL A 92 0.00 -9.50 1.63
N ALA A 93 1.19 -8.97 1.87
CA ALA A 93 1.66 -7.72 1.28
C ALA A 93 3.02 -7.98 0.64
N ALA A 94 3.05 -8.13 -0.69
CA ALA A 94 4.26 -8.49 -1.41
C ALA A 94 4.63 -7.44 -2.45
N SER A 95 5.95 -7.26 -2.70
CA SER A 95 6.43 -6.36 -3.75
C SER A 95 5.88 -4.93 -3.56
N MET A 96 5.22 -4.38 -4.57
CA MET A 96 4.55 -3.08 -4.44
C MET A 96 3.44 -3.07 -3.35
N GLY A 97 2.86 -4.23 -2.97
CA GLY A 97 1.94 -4.31 -1.84
C GLY A 97 2.63 -4.03 -0.50
N SER A 98 3.86 -4.49 -0.30
CA SER A 98 4.67 -4.15 0.87
C SER A 98 5.13 -2.69 0.86
N PHE A 99 5.36 -2.12 -0.32
CA PHE A 99 5.66 -0.70 -0.48
C PHE A 99 4.47 0.19 -0.05
N ILE A 100 3.24 -0.19 -0.40
CA ILE A 100 2.06 0.52 0.12
C ILE A 100 1.92 0.34 1.63
N LEU A 101 2.25 -0.84 2.17
CA LEU A 101 2.18 -1.10 3.61
C LEU A 101 3.09 -0.16 4.42
N ILE A 102 4.33 0.07 3.98
CA ILE A 102 5.24 1.02 4.64
C ILE A 102 4.82 2.48 4.45
N GLY A 103 3.94 2.77 3.50
CA GLY A 103 3.38 4.11 3.25
C GLY A 103 2.42 4.59 4.33
N GLY A 104 1.97 3.72 5.23
CA GLY A 104 1.14 4.09 6.36
C GLY A 104 1.83 5.04 7.32
N GLU A 105 1.05 5.85 8.06
CA GLU A 105 1.58 6.75 9.08
C GLU A 105 2.20 5.97 10.25
N MET A 106 3.36 6.40 10.72
CA MET A 106 4.00 5.81 11.90
C MET A 106 3.40 6.41 13.17
N PRO A 107 2.99 5.63 14.19
CA PRO A 107 3.13 4.17 14.34
C PRO A 107 1.85 3.36 14.00
N LYS A 108 1.20 3.64 12.89
CA LYS A 108 -0.13 3.11 12.51
C LYS A 108 -0.09 2.03 11.43
N ARG A 109 1.06 1.36 11.24
CA ARG A 109 1.24 0.25 10.28
C ARG A 109 1.08 -1.08 11.03
N ILE A 110 0.11 -1.88 10.63
CA ILE A 110 -0.35 -3.06 11.37
C ILE A 110 -0.24 -4.31 10.48
N ALA A 111 0.13 -5.45 11.06
CA ALA A 111 -0.02 -6.75 10.43
C ALA A 111 -0.90 -7.66 11.29
N LEU A 112 -1.80 -8.43 10.67
CA LEU A 112 -2.49 -9.51 11.35
C LEU A 112 -1.50 -10.65 11.65
N PRO A 113 -1.73 -11.47 12.71
CA PRO A 113 -0.71 -12.41 13.22
C PRO A 113 -0.20 -13.41 12.18
N HIS A 114 -1.03 -13.80 11.24
CA HIS A 114 -0.68 -14.77 10.19
C HIS A 114 -0.40 -14.14 8.83
N ALA A 115 -0.33 -12.81 8.77
CA ALA A 115 0.04 -12.10 7.55
C ALA A 115 1.48 -12.42 7.13
N ARG A 116 1.74 -12.27 5.84
CA ARG A 116 3.05 -12.43 5.24
C ARG A 116 3.42 -11.17 4.48
N VAL A 117 4.66 -10.77 4.62
CA VAL A 117 5.23 -9.64 3.89
C VAL A 117 6.38 -10.15 3.03
N MET A 118 6.47 -9.65 1.80
CA MET A 118 7.62 -9.95 0.92
C MET A 118 8.12 -8.67 0.28
N ILE A 119 9.42 -8.48 0.34
CA ILE A 119 10.10 -7.38 -0.32
C ILE A 119 11.03 -7.92 -1.41
N HIS A 120 11.08 -7.22 -2.53
CA HIS A 120 12.06 -7.38 -3.59
C HIS A 120 12.13 -6.12 -4.46
N GLN A 121 13.19 -6.00 -5.25
CA GLN A 121 13.33 -4.88 -6.17
C GLN A 121 12.30 -4.94 -7.31
N PRO A 122 11.94 -3.79 -7.90
CA PRO A 122 11.14 -3.77 -9.12
C PRO A 122 11.79 -4.61 -10.22
N ALA A 123 11.03 -5.53 -10.80
CA ALA A 123 11.45 -6.28 -11.98
C ALA A 123 10.74 -5.73 -13.21
N SER A 124 11.48 -5.49 -14.31
CA SER A 124 10.86 -5.20 -15.58
C SER A 124 10.55 -6.50 -16.33
N SER A 125 9.41 -6.57 -16.99
CA SER A 125 9.11 -7.60 -17.97
C SER A 125 9.93 -7.37 -19.25
N TYR A 126 9.90 -8.36 -20.15
CA TYR A 126 10.52 -8.27 -21.48
C TYR A 126 10.17 -6.95 -22.17
N TYR A 127 11.19 -6.24 -22.66
CA TYR A 127 11.05 -4.99 -23.40
C TYR A 127 11.42 -5.23 -24.87
N ASP A 128 10.50 -4.90 -25.78
CA ASP A 128 10.71 -4.93 -27.23
C ASP A 128 10.73 -3.49 -27.76
N GLY A 129 11.91 -3.04 -28.20
CA GLY A 129 12.12 -1.68 -28.67
C GLY A 129 13.53 -1.41 -29.18
N SER A 130 13.79 -0.19 -29.60
CA SER A 130 15.14 0.20 -30.06
C SER A 130 16.16 0.23 -28.88
N ALA A 131 17.46 0.14 -29.22
CA ALA A 131 18.52 0.24 -28.20
C ALA A 131 18.49 1.58 -27.41
N ALA A 132 18.04 2.66 -28.06
CA ALA A 132 17.89 3.96 -27.42
C ALA A 132 16.72 3.96 -26.41
N ASP A 133 15.60 3.34 -26.78
CA ASP A 133 14.44 3.20 -25.88
C ASP A 133 14.78 2.32 -24.69
N PHE A 134 15.48 1.19 -24.92
CA PHE A 134 15.96 0.33 -23.85
C PHE A 134 16.86 1.09 -22.84
N HIS A 135 17.78 1.93 -23.35
CA HIS A 135 18.64 2.73 -22.49
C HIS A 135 17.84 3.73 -21.63
N ASN A 136 16.83 4.39 -22.21
CA ASN A 136 15.99 5.31 -21.48
C ASN A 136 15.13 4.58 -20.44
N GLU A 137 14.52 3.45 -20.80
CA GLU A 137 13.71 2.63 -19.89
C GLU A 137 14.55 2.11 -18.72
N SER A 138 15.77 1.63 -18.99
CA SER A 138 16.71 1.19 -17.96
C SER A 138 17.04 2.30 -16.95
N LYS A 139 17.19 3.55 -17.40
CA LYS A 139 17.39 4.69 -16.48
C LYS A 139 16.16 4.94 -15.61
N HIS A 140 14.97 4.89 -16.18
CA HIS A 140 13.73 5.10 -15.43
C HIS A 140 13.54 4.02 -14.36
N VAL A 141 13.79 2.75 -14.70
CA VAL A 141 13.73 1.64 -13.72
C VAL A 141 14.77 1.82 -12.61
N THR A 142 15.97 2.30 -12.95
CA THR A 142 17.02 2.57 -11.96
C THR A 142 16.60 3.68 -10.99
N LEU A 143 16.07 4.79 -11.48
CA LEU A 143 15.59 5.89 -10.64
C LEU A 143 14.43 5.45 -9.73
N LEU A 144 13.48 4.65 -10.25
CA LEU A 144 12.38 4.12 -9.45
C LEU A 144 12.89 3.17 -8.37
N ARG A 145 13.89 2.34 -8.68
CA ARG A 145 14.53 1.46 -7.70
C ARG A 145 15.21 2.26 -6.59
N GLU A 146 15.96 3.30 -6.94
CA GLU A 146 16.62 4.19 -5.98
C GLU A 146 15.57 4.82 -5.05
N TYR A 147 14.53 5.42 -5.61
CA TYR A 147 13.43 6.02 -4.85
C TYR A 147 12.77 5.01 -3.89
N ILE A 148 12.41 3.82 -4.37
CA ILE A 148 11.82 2.77 -3.53
C ILE A 148 12.77 2.35 -2.41
N THR A 149 14.07 2.23 -2.71
CA THR A 149 15.10 1.90 -1.71
C THR A 149 15.17 2.97 -0.63
N GLU A 150 15.20 4.24 -0.99
CA GLU A 150 15.19 5.37 -0.06
C GLU A 150 13.95 5.37 0.83
N CYS A 151 12.77 5.14 0.27
CA CYS A 151 11.54 5.01 1.05
C CYS A 151 11.61 3.86 2.07
N TYR A 152 12.15 2.69 1.69
CA TYR A 152 12.32 1.60 2.65
C TYR A 152 13.31 1.95 3.75
N ILE A 153 14.43 2.61 3.45
CA ILE A 153 15.41 3.05 4.45
C ILE A 153 14.75 3.99 5.46
N GLU A 154 14.08 5.02 4.97
CA GLU A 154 13.41 6.02 5.79
C GLU A 154 12.31 5.41 6.68
N ARG A 155 11.46 4.57 6.07
CA ARG A 155 10.26 4.03 6.73
C ARG A 155 10.53 2.85 7.66
N THR A 156 11.63 2.10 7.44
CA THR A 156 11.99 0.96 8.30
C THR A 156 13.07 1.28 9.31
N GLY A 157 13.88 2.30 9.05
CA GLY A 157 15.08 2.61 9.83
C GLY A 157 16.23 1.62 9.63
N GLN A 158 16.14 0.72 8.66
CA GLN A 158 17.20 -0.22 8.34
C GLN A 158 18.34 0.48 7.59
N PRO A 159 19.60 0.03 7.80
CA PRO A 159 20.73 0.52 7.01
C PRO A 159 20.56 0.26 5.52
N GLU A 160 21.07 1.17 4.69
CA GLU A 160 21.00 1.07 3.23
C GLU A 160 21.53 -0.28 2.70
N GLU A 161 22.66 -0.76 3.23
CA GLU A 161 23.26 -2.03 2.82
C GLU A 161 22.33 -3.24 3.07
N VAL A 162 21.53 -3.18 4.14
CA VAL A 162 20.55 -4.22 4.48
C VAL A 162 19.40 -4.18 3.48
N ILE A 163 18.83 -3.00 3.24
CA ILE A 163 17.73 -2.81 2.28
C ILE A 163 18.16 -3.22 0.88
N GLN A 164 19.31 -2.74 0.39
CA GLN A 164 19.83 -3.09 -0.94
C GLN A 164 20.07 -4.60 -1.10
N ARG A 165 20.67 -5.24 -0.09
CA ARG A 165 20.88 -6.70 -0.09
C ARG A 165 19.56 -7.46 -0.17
N ASP A 166 18.57 -7.05 0.64
CA ASP A 166 17.32 -7.78 0.79
C ASP A 166 16.37 -7.52 -0.39
N LEU A 167 16.37 -6.32 -0.97
CA LEU A 167 15.62 -6.04 -2.21
C LEU A 167 16.17 -6.81 -3.44
N ASN A 168 17.43 -7.25 -3.43
CA ASN A 168 18.01 -8.01 -4.56
C ASN A 168 17.47 -9.45 -4.70
N ARG A 169 16.64 -9.91 -3.78
CA ARG A 169 16.05 -11.26 -3.77
C ARG A 169 14.67 -11.20 -3.14
N ASP A 170 13.89 -12.28 -3.29
CA ASP A 170 12.60 -12.40 -2.61
C ASP A 170 12.83 -12.70 -1.12
N VAL A 171 12.59 -11.72 -0.26
CA VAL A 171 12.68 -11.88 1.20
C VAL A 171 11.28 -11.92 1.79
N PHE A 172 10.89 -13.10 2.28
CA PHE A 172 9.61 -13.33 2.95
C PHE A 172 9.74 -13.18 4.45
N MET A 173 8.75 -12.54 5.07
CA MET A 173 8.70 -12.26 6.50
C MET A 173 7.32 -12.66 7.05
N SER A 174 7.29 -13.23 8.25
CA SER A 174 6.10 -13.30 9.10
C SER A 174 5.74 -11.90 9.62
N ALA A 175 4.58 -11.76 10.24
CA ALA A 175 4.16 -10.49 10.84
C ALA A 175 5.18 -9.98 11.90
N THR A 176 5.69 -10.89 12.75
CA THR A 176 6.67 -10.56 13.78
C THR A 176 8.05 -10.20 13.20
N GLU A 177 8.48 -10.88 12.14
CA GLU A 177 9.71 -10.53 11.43
C GLU A 177 9.58 -9.18 10.72
N ALA A 178 8.43 -8.88 10.11
CA ALA A 178 8.14 -7.59 9.49
C ALA A 178 8.11 -6.44 10.51
N GLN A 179 7.63 -6.71 11.73
CA GLN A 179 7.71 -5.76 12.84
C GLN A 179 9.16 -5.52 13.27
N ALA A 180 9.92 -6.58 13.49
CA ALA A 180 11.35 -6.46 13.85
C ALA A 180 12.18 -5.78 12.75
N TYR A 181 11.78 -5.93 11.49
CA TYR A 181 12.39 -5.27 10.35
C TYR A 181 12.02 -3.78 10.24
N GLY A 182 10.90 -3.37 10.83
CA GLY A 182 10.39 -1.99 10.79
C GLY A 182 9.39 -1.71 9.66
N ILE A 183 8.90 -2.75 8.97
CA ILE A 183 7.87 -2.60 7.93
C ILE A 183 6.51 -2.31 8.54
N VAL A 184 6.20 -2.92 9.68
CA VAL A 184 5.00 -2.63 10.47
C VAL A 184 5.37 -2.25 11.89
N ASP A 185 4.50 -1.51 12.54
CA ASP A 185 4.71 -1.01 13.90
C ASP A 185 4.11 -1.97 14.94
N VAL A 186 3.00 -2.61 14.58
CA VAL A 186 2.22 -3.47 15.48
C VAL A 186 1.81 -4.75 14.79
N VAL A 187 1.95 -5.86 15.51
CA VAL A 187 1.26 -7.12 15.17
C VAL A 187 0.00 -7.18 16.02
N ALA A 188 -1.18 -7.28 15.37
CA ALA A 188 -2.45 -7.37 16.08
C ALA A 188 -2.47 -8.65 16.96
N GLU A 189 -2.91 -8.51 18.20
CA GLU A 189 -3.18 -9.65 19.06
C GLU A 189 -4.46 -10.35 18.61
N GLY A 190 -4.44 -11.67 18.56
CA GLY A 190 -5.59 -12.51 18.20
C GLY A 190 -6.55 -12.76 19.36
#